data_e20b80baa6637986fb9240a17f3bc28a
#
_entry.id   e20b80baa6637986fb9240a17f3bc28a
#
_cell.length_a   1.000
_cell.length_b   1.000
_cell.length_c   1.000
_cell.angle_alpha   90.00
_cell.angle_beta   90.00
_cell.angle_gamma   90.00
#
_symmetry.space_group_name_H-M   'P 1'
#
loop_
_entity.id
_entity.type
_entity.pdbx_description
1 polymer ?
#
loop_
_entity_poly.entity_id
_entity_poly.type
_entity_poly.pdbx_seq_one_letter_code
_entity_poly.pdbx_strand_id
1 'polypeptide(L)'
;MIRKEYIERPRDAFYWVEDILHENKDYYLNKEEIYARIPHDEDGEGYVTISAMENALRNLARMGHINVEYYQGRRYFGYREDKRK
;
A
#
# COMPACT_ATOMS: atom_id res chain seq x y z
N MET A 1 8.21 19.75 -9.34
CA MET A 1 8.46 18.72 -10.33
C MET A 1 7.61 17.50 -10.03
N ILE A 2 6.97 16.95 -11.03
CA ILE A 2 6.07 15.82 -10.84
C ILE A 2 6.64 14.62 -11.58
N ARG A 3 6.57 13.47 -10.95
CA ARG A 3 7.05 12.26 -11.59
C ARG A 3 6.24 11.99 -12.85
N LYS A 4 6.93 11.52 -13.88
CA LYS A 4 6.32 11.29 -15.15
C LYS A 4 5.16 10.29 -15.06
N GLU A 5 5.33 9.26 -14.28
CA GLU A 5 4.31 8.23 -14.15
C GLU A 5 3.04 8.74 -13.49
N TYR A 6 3.15 9.78 -12.70
CA TYR A 6 1.96 10.33 -12.06
C TYR A 6 1.13 11.12 -13.05
N ILE A 7 1.76 11.63 -14.09
CA ILE A 7 1.02 12.35 -15.12
C ILE A 7 0.46 11.38 -16.14
N GLU A 8 1.30 10.46 -16.61
CA GLU A 8 0.91 9.56 -17.67
C GLU A 8 0.01 8.45 -17.17
N ARG A 9 0.22 8.00 -15.96
CA ARG A 9 -0.55 6.91 -15.38
C ARG A 9 -0.82 7.25 -13.92
N PRO A 10 -1.80 8.10 -13.69
CA PRO A 10 -2.13 8.49 -12.31
C PRO A 10 -2.42 7.25 -11.48
N ARG A 11 -1.91 7.25 -10.27
CA ARG A 11 -2.06 6.10 -9.38
C ARG A 11 -2.60 6.56 -8.06
N ASP A 12 -3.63 5.89 -7.60
CA ASP A 12 -4.20 6.21 -6.31
C ASP A 12 -3.61 5.31 -5.24
N ALA A 13 -4.12 5.47 -4.03
CA ALA A 13 -3.59 4.73 -2.91
C ALA A 13 -3.75 3.22 -3.09
N PHE A 14 -4.84 2.78 -3.73
CA PHE A 14 -5.06 1.35 -3.94
C PHE A 14 -3.94 0.76 -4.76
N TYR A 15 -3.58 1.44 -5.84
CA TYR A 15 -2.51 0.93 -6.70
C TYR A 15 -1.21 0.84 -5.92
N TRP A 16 -0.86 1.92 -5.21
CA TRP A 16 0.43 1.93 -4.53
C TRP A 16 0.50 0.88 -3.44
N VAL A 17 -0.56 0.72 -2.67
CA VAL A 17 -0.56 -0.28 -1.60
C VAL A 17 -0.44 -1.67 -2.18
N GLU A 18 -1.24 -1.98 -3.18
CA GLU A 18 -1.22 -3.31 -3.75
C GLU A 18 0.11 -3.63 -4.42
N ASP A 19 0.68 -2.64 -5.12
CA ASP A 19 1.95 -2.84 -5.79
C ASP A 19 3.09 -3.07 -4.79
N ILE A 20 3.10 -2.31 -3.72
CA ILE A 20 4.14 -2.45 -2.71
C ILE A 20 4.04 -3.83 -2.06
N LEU A 21 2.85 -4.26 -1.72
CA LEU A 21 2.69 -5.56 -1.09
C LEU A 21 3.02 -6.69 -2.05
N HIS A 22 2.71 -6.51 -3.32
CA HIS A 22 3.06 -7.51 -4.32
C HIS A 22 4.58 -7.64 -4.46
N GLU A 23 5.29 -6.52 -4.47
CA GLU A 23 6.74 -6.56 -4.57
C GLU A 23 7.39 -7.15 -3.33
N ASN A 24 6.68 -7.14 -2.23
CA ASN A 24 7.18 -7.70 -0.97
C ASN A 24 6.32 -8.87 -0.53
N LYS A 25 5.91 -9.70 -1.48
CA LYS A 25 4.90 -10.70 -1.21
C LYS A 25 5.32 -11.78 -0.22
N ASP A 26 6.60 -11.87 0.07
CA ASP A 26 7.08 -12.84 1.05
C ASP A 26 7.09 -12.28 2.47
N TYR A 27 6.63 -11.05 2.65
CA TYR A 27 6.69 -10.37 3.93
C TYR A 27 5.36 -9.78 4.30
N TYR A 28 5.17 -9.62 5.61
CA TYR A 28 4.09 -8.81 6.13
C TYR A 28 4.67 -7.45 6.54
N LEU A 29 3.98 -6.39 6.17
CA LEU A 29 4.44 -5.04 6.47
C LEU A 29 3.39 -4.32 7.30
N ASN A 30 3.84 -3.50 8.26
CA ASN A 30 2.91 -2.63 8.96
C ASN A 30 2.71 -1.37 8.14
N LYS A 31 1.77 -0.52 8.57
CA LYS A 31 1.42 0.63 7.75
C LYS A 31 2.55 1.64 7.64
N GLU A 32 3.38 1.75 8.66
CA GLU A 32 4.52 2.65 8.58
C GLU A 32 5.50 2.20 7.52
N GLU A 33 5.73 0.90 7.44
CA GLU A 33 6.62 0.36 6.43
C GLU A 33 6.07 0.55 5.02
N ILE A 34 4.76 0.37 4.89
CA ILE A 34 4.12 0.57 3.59
C ILE A 34 4.23 2.04 3.18
N TYR A 35 3.92 2.94 4.11
CA TYR A 35 3.95 4.35 3.80
C TYR A 35 5.36 4.81 3.41
N ALA A 36 6.37 4.26 4.06
CA ALA A 36 7.75 4.61 3.75
C ALA A 36 8.15 4.23 2.33
N ARG A 37 7.47 3.24 1.76
CA ARG A 37 7.77 2.79 0.40
C ARG A 37 6.97 3.52 -0.66
N ILE A 38 5.98 4.31 -0.27
CA ILE A 38 5.25 5.12 -1.23
C ILE A 38 6.13 6.29 -1.62
N PRO A 39 6.27 6.57 -2.92
CA PRO A 39 7.15 7.68 -3.34
C PRO A 39 6.71 9.01 -2.76
N HIS A 40 7.68 9.84 -2.47
CA HIS A 40 7.46 11.18 -1.93
C HIS A 40 8.13 12.18 -2.86
N ASP A 41 7.61 13.40 -2.87
CA ASP A 41 8.21 14.42 -3.70
C ASP A 41 9.45 14.98 -3.03
N GLU A 42 10.02 16.03 -3.64
CA GLU A 42 11.28 16.57 -3.16
C GLU A 42 11.15 17.22 -1.79
N ASP A 43 9.96 17.62 -1.43
CA ASP A 43 9.72 18.25 -0.13
C ASP A 43 9.44 17.22 0.95
N GLY A 44 9.50 15.94 0.61
CA GLY A 44 9.27 14.90 1.58
C GLY A 44 7.81 14.55 1.77
N GLU A 45 6.94 15.16 0.99
CA GLU A 45 5.51 14.86 1.07
C GLU A 45 5.16 13.72 0.13
N GLY A 46 4.33 12.82 0.62
CA GLY A 46 3.89 11.72 -0.22
C GLY A 46 2.81 12.16 -1.17
N TYR A 47 2.75 11.48 -2.30
CA TYR A 47 1.66 11.70 -3.22
C TYR A 47 0.36 11.08 -2.71
N VAL A 48 0.47 10.21 -1.72
CA VAL A 48 -0.67 9.55 -1.10
C VAL A 48 -0.64 9.89 0.37
N THR A 49 -1.75 10.41 0.90
CA THR A 49 -1.81 10.73 2.31
C THR A 49 -1.91 9.47 3.14
N ILE A 50 -1.57 9.60 4.42
CA ILE A 50 -1.68 8.47 5.33
C ILE A 50 -3.13 8.00 5.41
N SER A 51 -4.08 8.94 5.45
CA SER A 51 -5.49 8.58 5.50
C SER A 51 -5.92 7.78 4.28
N ALA A 52 -5.47 8.21 3.10
CA ALA A 52 -5.82 7.49 1.87
C ALA A 52 -5.22 6.10 1.89
N MET A 53 -3.99 5.99 2.36
CA MET A 53 -3.35 4.67 2.46
C MET A 53 -4.11 3.76 3.41
N GLU A 54 -4.47 4.28 4.58
CA GLU A 54 -5.20 3.47 5.55
C GLU A 54 -6.56 3.04 5.02
N ASN A 55 -7.22 3.94 4.30
CA ASN A 55 -8.49 3.60 3.69
C ASN A 55 -8.33 2.52 2.63
N ALA A 56 -7.27 2.61 1.83
CA ALA A 56 -7.00 1.60 0.83
C ALA A 56 -6.71 0.24 1.46
N LEU A 57 -5.92 0.23 2.53
CA LEU A 57 -5.62 -1.01 3.23
C LEU A 57 -6.89 -1.67 3.74
N ARG A 58 -7.78 -0.87 4.35
CA ARG A 58 -9.01 -1.42 4.89
C ARG A 58 -9.89 -1.99 3.79
N ASN A 59 -10.01 -1.27 2.68
CA ASN A 59 -10.88 -1.73 1.60
C ASN A 59 -10.29 -2.93 0.87
N LEU A 60 -8.98 -2.95 0.65
CA LEU A 60 -8.36 -4.10 0.02
C LEU A 60 -8.49 -5.35 0.88
N ALA A 61 -8.36 -5.19 2.20
CA ALA A 61 -8.53 -6.33 3.10
C ALA A 61 -9.97 -6.84 3.05
N ARG A 62 -10.93 -5.90 3.04
CA ARG A 62 -12.33 -6.30 3.00
C ARG A 62 -12.67 -7.01 1.70
N MET A 63 -12.03 -6.60 0.60
CA MET A 63 -12.28 -7.25 -0.69
C MET A 63 -11.51 -8.55 -0.86
N GLY A 64 -10.67 -8.89 0.11
CA GLY A 64 -9.92 -10.14 0.02
C GLY A 64 -8.70 -10.08 -0.86
N HIS A 65 -8.24 -8.89 -1.19
CA HIS A 65 -7.05 -8.75 -2.04
C HIS A 65 -5.76 -8.81 -1.26
N ILE A 66 -5.81 -8.53 0.04
CA ILE A 66 -4.65 -8.60 0.90
C ILE A 66 -5.05 -9.27 2.20
N ASN A 67 -4.04 -9.76 2.92
CA ASN A 67 -4.25 -10.40 4.21
C ASN A 67 -3.88 -9.44 5.33
N VAL A 68 -4.60 -9.58 6.45
CA VAL A 68 -4.30 -8.80 7.65
C VAL A 68 -3.99 -9.76 8.76
N GLU A 69 -2.85 -9.56 9.42
CA GLU A 69 -2.45 -10.41 10.53
C GLU A 69 -2.08 -9.53 11.70
N TYR A 70 -2.31 -10.06 12.89
CA TYR A 70 -1.91 -9.37 14.11
C TYR A 70 -0.73 -10.10 14.72
N TYR A 71 0.29 -9.35 15.03
CA TYR A 71 1.48 -9.91 15.62
C TYR A 71 1.98 -8.97 16.69
N GLN A 72 2.03 -9.47 17.92
CA GLN A 72 2.49 -8.67 19.06
C GLN A 72 1.77 -7.35 19.18
N GLY A 73 0.45 -7.39 19.00
CA GLY A 73 -0.38 -6.21 19.16
C GLY A 73 -0.37 -5.24 18.01
N ARG A 74 0.32 -5.59 16.93
CA ARG A 74 0.39 -4.72 15.76
C ARG A 74 -0.25 -5.39 14.57
N ARG A 75 -0.81 -4.56 13.71
CA ARG A 75 -1.47 -5.04 12.50
C ARG A 75 -0.48 -5.05 11.35
N TYR A 76 -0.42 -6.17 10.63
CA TYR A 76 0.46 -6.32 9.49
C TYR A 76 -0.35 -6.70 8.28
N PHE A 77 0.14 -6.31 7.11
CA PHE A 77 -0.58 -6.53 5.85
C PHE A 77 0.32 -7.30 4.90
N GLY A 78 -0.29 -8.19 4.14
CA GLY A 78 0.46 -9.00 3.20
C GLY A 78 -0.29 -9.21 1.92
N TYR A 79 0.45 -9.43 0.85
CA TYR A 79 -0.14 -9.70 -0.46
C TYR A 79 -0.80 -11.07 -0.45
N ARG A 80 -1.96 -11.15 -1.06
CA ARG A 80 -2.68 -12.40 -1.13
C ARG A 80 -2.52 -12.99 -2.52
N GLU A 81 -1.70 -14.02 -2.63
CA GLU A 81 -1.38 -14.58 -3.95
C GLU A 81 -2.50 -15.41 -4.52
N ASP A 82 -3.32 -16.00 -3.67
CA ASP A 82 -4.36 -16.90 -4.14
C ASP A 82 -5.70 -16.20 -4.26
N LYS A 83 -5.68 -14.98 -4.72
CA LYS A 83 -6.93 -14.26 -4.93
C LYS A 83 -7.85 -15.06 -5.82
N ARG A 84 -9.12 -15.07 -5.44
CA ARG A 84 -10.12 -15.78 -6.20
C ARG A 84 -10.96 -14.83 -7.00
N LYS A 85 -11.38 -15.30 -8.18
CA LYS A 85 -12.31 -14.52 -8.97
C LYS A 85 -13.68 -14.64 -8.40
#